data_5b2c97d6e5324eb6209d1410d3cb48ca
#
_entry.id   5b2c97d6e5324eb6209d1410d3cb48ca
#
_cell.length_a   1.000
_cell.length_b   1.000
_cell.length_c   1.000
_cell.angle_alpha   90.00
_cell.angle_beta   90.00
_cell.angle_gamma   90.00
#
_symmetry.space_group_name_H-M   'P 1'
#
loop_
_entity.id
_entity.type
_entity.pdbx_description
1 polymer ?
#
loop_
_entity_poly.entity_id
_entity_poly.type
_entity_poly.pdbx_seq_one_letter_code
_entity_poly.pdbx_strand_id
1 'polypeptide(L)'
;TYNPMSYDEFTAAYPGFDWDGYFSSAGVQYLEDLNVSYPSAMAPIIDLIAEIPVANWNSYMTYHFISNNAGVLSDEIDQENFHFYSTILNGVPQQRERWERGVARVGALNSLGEAVGQVYVERHFPESAKQQMGDLVENLRTALAQSIEQLDWMSDETKTEALSKLNAFRPKIAYPDEWTDLSSIEIGLDDLFANAQSVREFNYEDSLSRLGKPTNREEWGMTPQTVNAYYNS
;
A
#
# COMPACT_ATOMS: atom_id res chain seq x y z
N THR A 1 5.42 6.28 -15.28
CA THR A 1 5.99 7.49 -15.92
C THR A 1 5.43 8.71 -15.22
N TYR A 2 6.25 9.74 -15.02
CA TYR A 2 5.81 10.98 -14.39
C TYR A 2 5.33 11.95 -15.49
N ASN A 3 4.01 12.17 -15.58
CA ASN A 3 3.36 13.05 -16.53
C ASN A 3 2.38 13.95 -15.79
N PRO A 4 2.89 14.98 -15.09
CA PRO A 4 2.05 15.92 -14.35
C PRO A 4 1.28 16.81 -15.33
N MET A 5 0.05 17.10 -15.01
CA MET A 5 -0.79 18.09 -15.72
C MET A 5 -1.80 18.68 -14.75
N SER A 6 -2.22 19.91 -14.99
CA SER A 6 -3.30 20.51 -14.24
C SER A 6 -4.63 19.81 -14.53
N TYR A 7 -5.60 19.98 -13.66
CA TYR A 7 -6.95 19.42 -13.86
C TYR A 7 -7.58 19.92 -15.17
N ASP A 8 -7.42 21.21 -15.50
CA ASP A 8 -7.93 21.79 -16.72
C ASP A 8 -7.26 21.20 -17.97
N GLU A 9 -5.95 21.01 -17.95
CA GLU A 9 -5.21 20.33 -19.03
C GLU A 9 -5.66 18.88 -19.18
N PHE A 10 -5.88 18.18 -18.08
CA PHE A 10 -6.35 16.79 -18.06
C PHE A 10 -7.74 16.67 -18.69
N THR A 11 -8.71 17.47 -18.26
CA THR A 11 -10.07 17.42 -18.82
C THR A 11 -10.14 17.86 -20.27
N ALA A 12 -9.30 18.80 -20.69
CA ALA A 12 -9.17 19.22 -22.09
C ALA A 12 -8.51 18.15 -22.96
N ALA A 13 -7.51 17.41 -22.44
CA ALA A 13 -6.82 16.34 -23.14
C ALA A 13 -7.66 15.07 -23.30
N TYR A 14 -8.57 14.81 -22.33
CA TYR A 14 -9.37 13.59 -22.27
C TYR A 14 -10.87 13.90 -22.15
N PRO A 15 -11.48 14.54 -23.19
CA PRO A 15 -12.90 14.86 -23.20
C PRO A 15 -13.74 13.58 -23.39
N GLY A 16 -15.05 13.69 -23.12
CA GLY A 16 -16.00 12.59 -23.38
C GLY A 16 -16.30 11.71 -22.18
N PHE A 17 -15.75 12.04 -21.02
CA PHE A 17 -16.06 11.39 -19.74
C PHE A 17 -16.40 12.46 -18.68
N ASP A 18 -17.32 12.16 -17.78
CA ASP A 18 -17.69 13.05 -16.66
C ASP A 18 -16.66 12.96 -15.53
N TRP A 19 -15.55 13.67 -15.70
CA TRP A 19 -14.47 13.68 -14.70
C TRP A 19 -14.89 14.33 -13.39
N ASP A 20 -15.70 15.39 -13.45
CA ASP A 20 -16.19 16.06 -12.25
C ASP A 20 -17.07 15.12 -11.41
N GLY A 21 -18.00 14.43 -12.04
CA GLY A 21 -18.82 13.42 -11.40
C GLY A 21 -18.00 12.25 -10.84
N TYR A 22 -16.99 11.80 -11.57
CA TYR A 22 -16.10 10.72 -11.15
C TYR A 22 -15.30 11.09 -9.88
N PHE A 23 -14.58 12.21 -9.91
CA PHE A 23 -13.77 12.63 -8.77
C PHE A 23 -14.61 13.02 -7.57
N SER A 24 -15.76 13.66 -7.79
CA SER A 24 -16.72 13.96 -6.72
C SER A 24 -17.23 12.68 -6.05
N SER A 25 -17.59 11.66 -6.83
CA SER A 25 -18.05 10.36 -6.32
C SER A 25 -16.93 9.60 -5.58
N ALA A 26 -15.68 9.83 -5.96
CA ALA A 26 -14.50 9.31 -5.27
C ALA A 26 -14.11 10.14 -4.03
N GLY A 27 -14.89 11.14 -3.63
CA GLY A 27 -14.60 11.99 -2.47
C GLY A 27 -13.45 12.98 -2.68
N VAL A 28 -12.95 13.11 -3.91
CA VAL A 28 -11.87 14.06 -4.25
C VAL A 28 -12.49 15.39 -4.63
N GLN A 29 -12.43 16.37 -3.72
CA GLN A 29 -13.12 17.65 -3.90
C GLN A 29 -12.30 18.70 -4.66
N TYR A 30 -10.98 18.63 -4.58
CA TYR A 30 -10.08 19.59 -5.23
C TYR A 30 -8.87 18.85 -5.80
N LEU A 31 -8.69 18.98 -7.10
CA LEU A 31 -7.52 18.52 -7.83
C LEU A 31 -6.91 19.73 -8.55
N GLU A 32 -5.73 20.16 -8.11
CA GLU A 32 -4.96 21.16 -8.87
C GLU A 32 -4.14 20.47 -9.94
N ASP A 33 -3.40 19.42 -9.54
CA ASP A 33 -2.50 18.66 -10.40
C ASP A 33 -2.76 17.17 -10.32
N LEU A 34 -2.57 16.49 -11.43
CA LEU A 34 -2.66 15.04 -11.58
C LEU A 34 -1.38 14.48 -12.20
N ASN A 35 -1.01 13.27 -11.83
CA ASN A 35 -0.01 12.51 -12.57
C ASN A 35 -0.70 11.41 -13.40
N VAL A 36 -0.69 11.54 -14.70
CA VAL A 36 -1.28 10.55 -15.62
C VAL A 36 -0.23 9.50 -15.98
N SER A 37 -0.28 8.35 -15.32
CA SER A 37 0.73 7.29 -15.47
C SER A 37 0.80 6.73 -16.90
N TYR A 38 -0.34 6.65 -17.58
CA TYR A 38 -0.48 6.05 -18.92
C TYR A 38 -1.28 6.94 -19.89
N PRO A 39 -0.72 8.07 -20.35
CA PRO A 39 -1.44 9.01 -21.20
C PRO A 39 -2.03 8.37 -22.49
N SER A 40 -1.27 7.45 -23.11
CA SER A 40 -1.70 6.77 -24.34
C SER A 40 -2.88 5.80 -24.14
N ALA A 41 -3.18 5.40 -22.92
CA ALA A 41 -4.31 4.51 -22.63
C ALA A 41 -5.61 5.26 -22.33
N MET A 42 -5.55 6.55 -22.02
CA MET A 42 -6.72 7.31 -21.55
C MET A 42 -7.80 7.45 -22.63
N ALA A 43 -7.45 7.95 -23.81
CA ALA A 43 -8.43 8.12 -24.90
C ALA A 43 -9.07 6.78 -25.32
N PRO A 44 -8.31 5.69 -25.59
CA PRO A 44 -8.91 4.39 -25.88
C PRO A 44 -9.84 3.85 -24.77
N ILE A 45 -9.55 4.10 -23.49
CA ILE A 45 -10.43 3.67 -22.40
C ILE A 45 -11.74 4.46 -22.41
N ILE A 46 -11.69 5.77 -22.65
CA ILE A 46 -12.90 6.61 -22.75
C ILE A 46 -13.77 6.15 -23.91
N ASP A 47 -13.16 5.88 -25.07
CA ASP A 47 -13.88 5.36 -26.24
C ASP A 47 -14.56 4.02 -25.91
N LEU A 48 -13.86 3.09 -25.25
CA LEU A 48 -14.45 1.81 -24.82
C LEU A 48 -15.62 2.00 -23.85
N ILE A 49 -15.52 2.97 -22.92
CA ILE A 49 -16.61 3.27 -21.98
C ILE A 49 -17.85 3.76 -22.74
N ALA A 50 -17.66 4.57 -23.77
CA ALA A 50 -18.75 5.09 -24.59
C ALA A 50 -19.36 4.05 -25.55
N GLU A 51 -18.56 3.13 -26.10
CA GLU A 51 -18.97 2.18 -27.13
C GLU A 51 -19.58 0.89 -26.57
N ILE A 52 -19.07 0.42 -25.42
CA ILE A 52 -19.49 -0.86 -24.87
C ILE A 52 -20.86 -0.74 -24.17
N PRO A 53 -21.82 -1.62 -24.47
CA PRO A 53 -23.13 -1.62 -23.81
C PRO A 53 -23.02 -1.76 -22.29
N VAL A 54 -23.87 -1.04 -21.55
CA VAL A 54 -23.93 -1.06 -20.06
C VAL A 54 -24.07 -2.48 -19.52
N ALA A 55 -24.83 -3.36 -20.20
CA ALA A 55 -24.96 -4.76 -19.77
C ALA A 55 -23.63 -5.52 -19.75
N ASN A 56 -22.73 -5.22 -20.68
CA ASN A 56 -21.40 -5.83 -20.72
C ASN A 56 -20.51 -5.26 -19.59
N TRP A 57 -20.60 -3.96 -19.34
CA TRP A 57 -19.94 -3.34 -18.19
C TRP A 57 -20.42 -3.93 -16.85
N ASN A 58 -21.72 -4.14 -16.70
CA ASN A 58 -22.27 -4.80 -15.51
C ASN A 58 -21.68 -6.20 -15.31
N SER A 59 -21.58 -7.00 -16.37
CA SER A 59 -20.97 -8.34 -16.30
C SER A 59 -19.48 -8.26 -15.94
N TYR A 60 -18.74 -7.35 -16.57
CA TYR A 60 -17.32 -7.12 -16.29
C TYR A 60 -17.08 -6.70 -14.83
N MET A 61 -17.81 -5.69 -14.37
CA MET A 61 -17.69 -5.20 -12.98
C MET A 61 -18.10 -6.26 -11.96
N THR A 62 -19.18 -7.00 -12.23
CA THR A 62 -19.63 -8.11 -11.36
C THR A 62 -18.57 -9.19 -11.25
N TYR A 63 -17.97 -9.61 -12.39
CA TYR A 63 -16.89 -10.58 -12.38
C TYR A 63 -15.71 -10.13 -11.54
N HIS A 64 -15.22 -8.88 -11.77
CA HIS A 64 -14.10 -8.35 -11.02
C HIS A 64 -14.43 -8.16 -9.53
N PHE A 65 -15.66 -7.73 -9.21
CA PHE A 65 -16.09 -7.63 -7.82
C PHE A 65 -16.05 -8.97 -7.10
N ILE A 66 -16.63 -10.03 -7.70
CA ILE A 66 -16.60 -11.38 -7.13
C ILE A 66 -15.17 -11.90 -7.02
N SER A 67 -14.38 -11.79 -8.09
CA SER A 67 -13.01 -12.28 -8.12
C SER A 67 -12.12 -11.59 -7.06
N ASN A 68 -12.21 -10.27 -6.92
CA ASN A 68 -11.44 -9.51 -5.93
C ASN A 68 -11.88 -9.78 -4.48
N ASN A 69 -13.08 -10.27 -4.28
CA ASN A 69 -13.63 -10.60 -2.97
C ASN A 69 -13.68 -12.10 -2.69
N ALA A 70 -13.22 -12.94 -3.60
CA ALA A 70 -13.39 -14.39 -3.52
C ALA A 70 -13.00 -14.99 -2.16
N GLY A 71 -11.88 -14.57 -1.60
CA GLY A 71 -11.37 -15.07 -0.31
C GLY A 71 -12.17 -14.65 0.94
N VAL A 72 -13.25 -13.87 0.79
CA VAL A 72 -14.19 -13.49 1.87
C VAL A 72 -15.64 -13.85 1.51
N LEU A 73 -15.85 -14.56 0.39
CA LEU A 73 -17.13 -15.10 -0.04
C LEU A 73 -17.25 -16.58 0.32
N SER A 74 -18.11 -17.32 -0.40
CA SER A 74 -18.29 -18.76 -0.14
C SER A 74 -17.05 -19.58 -0.50
N ASP A 75 -16.93 -20.77 0.11
CA ASP A 75 -15.81 -21.68 -0.13
C ASP A 75 -15.72 -22.08 -1.61
N GLU A 76 -16.85 -22.24 -2.31
CA GLU A 76 -16.87 -22.58 -3.74
C GLU A 76 -16.23 -21.48 -4.60
N ILE A 77 -16.56 -20.23 -4.31
CA ILE A 77 -16.01 -19.06 -5.03
C ILE A 77 -14.52 -18.92 -4.73
N ASP A 78 -14.10 -19.07 -3.48
CA ASP A 78 -12.70 -19.00 -3.07
C ASP A 78 -11.86 -20.12 -3.72
N GLN A 79 -12.38 -21.34 -3.75
CA GLN A 79 -11.68 -22.48 -4.38
C GLN A 79 -11.58 -22.34 -5.90
N GLU A 80 -12.63 -21.88 -6.59
CA GLU A 80 -12.59 -21.65 -8.03
C GLU A 80 -11.61 -20.53 -8.39
N ASN A 81 -11.61 -19.45 -7.62
CA ASN A 81 -10.65 -18.36 -7.79
C ASN A 81 -9.21 -18.86 -7.57
N PHE A 82 -8.96 -19.63 -6.51
CA PHE A 82 -7.65 -20.25 -6.28
C PHE A 82 -7.26 -21.20 -7.42
N HIS A 83 -8.18 -22.04 -7.88
CA HIS A 83 -7.92 -22.99 -8.97
C HIS A 83 -7.46 -22.25 -10.22
N PHE A 84 -8.15 -21.21 -10.63
CA PHE A 84 -7.79 -20.46 -11.83
C PHE A 84 -6.48 -19.67 -11.63
N TYR A 85 -6.44 -18.77 -10.66
CA TYR A 85 -5.32 -17.83 -10.53
C TYR A 85 -4.05 -18.46 -9.92
N SER A 86 -4.19 -19.42 -9.04
CA SER A 86 -3.03 -20.03 -8.37
C SER A 86 -2.62 -21.34 -9.03
N THR A 87 -3.55 -22.28 -9.27
CA THR A 87 -3.19 -23.58 -9.81
C THR A 87 -2.92 -23.51 -11.31
N ILE A 88 -3.85 -22.99 -12.12
CA ILE A 88 -3.70 -22.97 -13.57
C ILE A 88 -2.62 -21.97 -14.00
N LEU A 89 -2.66 -20.73 -13.53
CA LEU A 89 -1.74 -19.69 -13.99
C LEU A 89 -0.36 -19.75 -13.34
N ASN A 90 -0.25 -20.19 -12.09
CA ASN A 90 0.99 -20.15 -11.31
C ASN A 90 1.51 -21.51 -10.86
N GLY A 91 0.83 -22.62 -11.17
CA GLY A 91 1.28 -23.97 -10.85
C GLY A 91 1.25 -24.31 -9.34
N VAL A 92 0.52 -23.57 -8.52
CA VAL A 92 0.39 -23.84 -7.08
C VAL A 92 -0.59 -24.99 -6.87
N PRO A 93 -0.15 -26.18 -6.36
CA PRO A 93 -0.99 -27.37 -6.36
C PRO A 93 -2.07 -27.36 -5.28
N GLN A 94 -1.87 -26.65 -4.18
CA GLN A 94 -2.76 -26.70 -3.02
C GLN A 94 -2.85 -25.33 -2.33
N GLN A 95 -4.07 -24.96 -1.94
CA GLN A 95 -4.33 -23.77 -1.12
C GLN A 95 -3.84 -24.01 0.31
N ARG A 96 -3.32 -22.96 0.93
CA ARG A 96 -2.96 -23.01 2.37
C ARG A 96 -4.19 -23.26 3.23
N GLU A 97 -3.96 -23.82 4.42
CA GLU A 97 -5.01 -24.08 5.39
C GLU A 97 -5.79 -22.78 5.74
N ARG A 98 -7.08 -22.93 6.03
CA ARG A 98 -7.97 -21.77 6.28
C ARG A 98 -7.45 -20.86 7.40
N TRP A 99 -6.94 -21.45 8.48
CA TRP A 99 -6.39 -20.67 9.59
C TRP A 99 -5.14 -19.87 9.18
N GLU A 100 -4.27 -20.41 8.35
CA GLU A 100 -3.08 -19.71 7.85
C GLU A 100 -3.47 -18.53 6.97
N ARG A 101 -4.49 -18.72 6.13
CA ARG A 101 -5.04 -17.66 5.29
C ARG A 101 -5.70 -16.55 6.12
N GLY A 102 -6.41 -16.94 7.20
CA GLY A 102 -7.01 -16.03 8.16
C GLY A 102 -5.94 -15.17 8.88
N VAL A 103 -4.91 -15.81 9.41
CA VAL A 103 -3.78 -15.13 10.07
C VAL A 103 -3.08 -14.17 9.10
N ALA A 104 -2.81 -14.62 7.88
CA ALA A 104 -2.17 -13.78 6.87
C ALA A 104 -3.03 -12.56 6.50
N ARG A 105 -4.36 -12.73 6.39
CA ARG A 105 -5.29 -11.63 6.10
C ARG A 105 -5.34 -10.62 7.24
N VAL A 106 -5.54 -11.07 8.46
CA VAL A 106 -5.65 -10.19 9.64
C VAL A 106 -4.32 -9.50 9.90
N GLY A 107 -3.20 -10.21 9.73
CA GLY A 107 -1.85 -9.68 9.96
C GLY A 107 -1.30 -8.79 8.83
N ALA A 108 -2.02 -8.60 7.73
CA ALA A 108 -1.59 -7.75 6.63
C ALA A 108 -1.61 -6.26 7.01
N LEU A 109 -0.65 -5.48 6.49
CA LEU A 109 -0.52 -4.04 6.78
C LEU A 109 -1.78 -3.26 6.41
N ASN A 110 -2.39 -3.60 5.27
CA ASN A 110 -3.64 -3.01 4.78
C ASN A 110 -4.91 -3.66 5.38
N SER A 111 -4.77 -4.31 6.53
CA SER A 111 -5.86 -4.89 7.31
C SER A 111 -5.71 -4.47 8.77
N LEU A 112 -5.76 -5.41 9.71
CA LEU A 112 -5.60 -5.17 11.15
C LEU A 112 -4.15 -5.46 11.62
N GLY A 113 -3.19 -5.46 10.70
CA GLY A 113 -1.82 -5.88 10.96
C GLY A 113 -1.10 -5.06 12.02
N GLU A 114 -1.39 -3.77 12.15
CA GLU A 114 -0.83 -2.94 13.22
C GLU A 114 -1.44 -3.29 14.58
N ALA A 115 -2.75 -3.54 14.68
CA ALA A 115 -3.37 -3.98 15.92
C ALA A 115 -2.82 -5.34 16.38
N VAL A 116 -2.64 -6.28 15.45
CA VAL A 116 -1.93 -7.55 15.74
C VAL A 116 -0.49 -7.29 16.15
N GLY A 117 0.18 -6.34 15.51
CA GLY A 117 1.53 -5.92 15.81
C GLY A 117 1.70 -5.38 17.22
N GLN A 118 0.76 -4.58 17.72
CA GLN A 118 0.77 -4.11 19.11
C GLN A 118 0.79 -5.28 20.09
N VAL A 119 -0.15 -6.23 19.93
CA VAL A 119 -0.22 -7.43 20.80
C VAL A 119 1.04 -8.29 20.68
N TYR A 120 1.61 -8.40 19.48
CA TYR A 120 2.85 -9.12 19.24
C TYR A 120 4.04 -8.46 19.97
N VAL A 121 4.17 -7.14 19.85
CA VAL A 121 5.23 -6.37 20.50
C VAL A 121 5.16 -6.47 22.02
N GLU A 122 3.98 -6.28 22.61
CA GLU A 122 3.78 -6.42 24.05
C GLU A 122 4.23 -7.77 24.60
N ARG A 123 4.04 -8.85 23.83
CA ARG A 123 4.34 -10.22 24.27
C ARG A 123 5.75 -10.68 23.94
N HIS A 124 6.31 -10.24 22.84
CA HIS A 124 7.48 -10.88 22.22
C HIS A 124 8.64 -9.94 21.91
N PHE A 125 8.46 -8.62 22.00
CA PHE A 125 9.51 -7.68 21.63
C PHE A 125 9.76 -6.63 22.72
N PRO A 126 10.66 -6.89 23.65
CA PRO A 126 10.96 -5.96 24.73
C PRO A 126 11.62 -4.69 24.21
N GLU A 127 11.34 -3.56 24.85
CA GLU A 127 11.90 -2.24 24.49
C GLU A 127 13.44 -2.25 24.43
N SER A 128 14.09 -3.02 25.31
CA SER A 128 15.54 -3.19 25.29
C SER A 128 16.08 -3.76 23.99
N ALA A 129 15.30 -4.61 23.29
CA ALA A 129 15.69 -5.13 21.97
C ALA A 129 15.60 -4.05 20.90
N LYS A 130 14.56 -3.18 20.91
CA LYS A 130 14.46 -2.02 20.03
C LYS A 130 15.65 -1.09 20.21
N GLN A 131 16.02 -0.81 21.46
CA GLN A 131 17.16 0.04 21.79
C GLN A 131 18.48 -0.56 21.29
N GLN A 132 18.75 -1.85 21.54
CA GLN A 132 19.96 -2.53 21.04
C GLN A 132 20.07 -2.50 19.51
N MET A 133 18.96 -2.67 18.81
CA MET A 133 18.94 -2.57 17.35
C MET A 133 19.16 -1.13 16.87
N GLY A 134 18.64 -0.14 17.58
CA GLY A 134 18.93 1.28 17.33
C GLY A 134 20.42 1.58 17.49
N ASP A 135 21.05 1.13 18.57
CA ASP A 135 22.48 1.29 18.80
C ASP A 135 23.32 0.60 17.72
N LEU A 136 22.92 -0.60 17.29
CA LEU A 136 23.55 -1.31 16.16
C LEU A 136 23.51 -0.49 14.87
N VAL A 137 22.34 0.05 14.52
CA VAL A 137 22.19 0.86 13.30
C VAL A 137 23.03 2.13 13.39
N GLU A 138 23.11 2.79 14.52
CA GLU A 138 23.93 4.00 14.69
C GLU A 138 25.44 3.70 14.61
N ASN A 139 25.86 2.55 15.13
CA ASN A 139 27.23 2.07 14.96
C ASN A 139 27.56 1.78 13.47
N LEU A 140 26.63 1.19 12.73
CA LEU A 140 26.77 0.95 11.29
C LEU A 140 26.84 2.26 10.52
N ARG A 141 26.02 3.26 10.85
CA ARG A 141 26.07 4.60 10.23
C ARG A 141 27.42 5.28 10.48
N THR A 142 27.90 5.22 11.71
CA THR A 142 29.22 5.76 12.07
C THR A 142 30.35 5.09 11.27
N ALA A 143 30.34 3.76 11.20
CA ALA A 143 31.34 3.01 10.45
C ALA A 143 31.27 3.31 8.94
N LEU A 144 30.06 3.46 8.39
CA LEU A 144 29.89 3.83 6.98
C LEU A 144 30.38 5.26 6.70
N ALA A 145 30.10 6.22 7.59
CA ALA A 145 30.62 7.58 7.47
C ALA A 145 32.15 7.60 7.41
N GLN A 146 32.81 6.92 8.36
CA GLN A 146 34.26 6.79 8.39
C GLN A 146 34.79 6.10 7.11
N SER A 147 34.10 5.09 6.61
CA SER A 147 34.49 4.43 5.36
C SER A 147 34.40 5.37 4.16
N ILE A 148 33.33 6.16 4.04
CA ILE A 148 33.18 7.16 2.96
C ILE A 148 34.29 8.19 2.98
N GLU A 149 34.66 8.70 4.15
CA GLU A 149 35.74 9.67 4.32
C GLU A 149 37.08 9.14 3.82
N GLN A 150 37.32 7.83 3.97
CA GLN A 150 38.59 7.19 3.61
C GLN A 150 38.69 6.71 2.15
N LEU A 151 37.61 6.81 1.35
CA LEU A 151 37.62 6.34 -0.04
C LEU A 151 38.48 7.24 -0.95
N ASP A 152 39.59 6.71 -1.49
CA ASP A 152 40.49 7.44 -2.34
C ASP A 152 39.92 7.73 -3.74
N TRP A 153 38.98 6.92 -4.22
CA TRP A 153 38.40 7.07 -5.55
C TRP A 153 37.23 8.08 -5.61
N MET A 154 36.73 8.50 -4.47
CA MET A 154 35.61 9.44 -4.37
C MET A 154 36.11 10.86 -4.19
N SER A 155 35.61 11.82 -5.00
CA SER A 155 35.93 13.23 -4.83
C SER A 155 35.39 13.80 -3.52
N ASP A 156 35.96 14.87 -2.99
CA ASP A 156 35.51 15.51 -1.75
C ASP A 156 34.07 16.00 -1.85
N GLU A 157 33.66 16.50 -3.03
CA GLU A 157 32.29 16.90 -3.30
C GLU A 157 31.31 15.69 -3.20
N THR A 158 31.69 14.58 -3.83
CA THR A 158 30.88 13.35 -3.77
C THR A 158 30.82 12.77 -2.36
N LYS A 159 31.89 12.84 -1.57
CA LYS A 159 31.91 12.44 -0.16
C LYS A 159 30.91 13.29 0.66
N THR A 160 30.92 14.60 0.42
CA THR A 160 30.01 15.53 1.10
C THR A 160 28.55 15.17 0.82
N GLU A 161 28.20 14.92 -0.42
CA GLU A 161 26.84 14.49 -0.80
C GLU A 161 26.49 13.12 -0.22
N ALA A 162 27.41 12.17 -0.23
CA ALA A 162 27.19 10.84 0.36
C ALA A 162 26.96 10.90 1.88
N LEU A 163 27.72 11.72 2.59
CA LEU A 163 27.54 11.96 4.03
C LEU A 163 26.23 12.70 4.33
N SER A 164 25.86 13.68 3.50
CA SER A 164 24.57 14.36 3.60
C SER A 164 23.41 13.38 3.45
N LYS A 165 23.47 12.49 2.45
CA LYS A 165 22.50 11.42 2.25
C LYS A 165 22.45 10.46 3.43
N LEU A 166 23.59 10.02 3.96
CA LEU A 166 23.68 9.15 5.12
C LEU A 166 23.03 9.78 6.36
N ASN A 167 23.23 11.08 6.57
CA ASN A 167 22.63 11.81 7.69
C ASN A 167 21.12 12.00 7.53
N ALA A 168 20.61 11.99 6.30
CA ALA A 168 19.19 12.13 6.01
C ALA A 168 18.38 10.82 6.23
N PHE A 169 19.05 9.68 6.43
CA PHE A 169 18.36 8.42 6.69
C PHE A 169 17.53 8.46 7.97
N ARG A 170 16.31 7.97 7.86
CA ARG A 170 15.38 7.76 8.98
C ARG A 170 15.21 6.26 9.22
N PRO A 171 15.94 5.67 10.17
CA PRO A 171 15.80 4.25 10.48
C PRO A 171 14.45 3.98 11.14
N LYS A 172 13.76 2.94 10.68
CA LYS A 172 12.53 2.42 11.26
C LYS A 172 12.83 1.03 11.83
N ILE A 173 12.85 0.92 13.15
CA ILE A 173 13.35 -0.26 13.84
C ILE A 173 12.20 -0.89 14.65
N ALA A 174 11.94 -2.17 14.40
CA ALA A 174 11.02 -3.02 15.11
C ALA A 174 9.53 -2.63 14.98
N TYR A 175 9.12 -1.49 15.51
CA TYR A 175 7.73 -1.04 15.55
C TYR A 175 7.64 0.49 15.61
N PRO A 176 6.51 1.11 15.17
CA PRO A 176 6.32 2.55 15.19
C PRO A 176 6.25 3.08 16.63
N ASP A 177 6.63 4.33 16.83
CA ASP A 177 6.48 5.02 18.12
C ASP A 177 5.03 5.45 18.35
N GLU A 178 4.31 5.76 17.28
CA GLU A 178 2.88 6.06 17.28
C GLU A 178 2.15 5.05 16.37
N TRP A 179 1.11 4.43 16.92
CA TRP A 179 0.30 3.45 16.22
C TRP A 179 -0.86 4.12 15.48
N THR A 180 -1.24 3.56 14.36
CA THR A 180 -2.45 4.01 13.65
C THR A 180 -3.68 3.76 14.52
N ASP A 181 -4.54 4.76 14.66
CA ASP A 181 -5.82 4.60 15.34
C ASP A 181 -6.81 3.88 14.43
N LEU A 182 -7.05 2.61 14.74
CA LEU A 182 -7.98 1.72 14.02
C LEU A 182 -9.36 1.65 14.69
N SER A 183 -9.66 2.52 15.65
CA SER A 183 -10.89 2.44 16.46
C SER A 183 -12.18 2.68 15.69
N SER A 184 -12.11 3.30 14.52
CA SER A 184 -13.25 3.50 13.62
C SER A 184 -13.60 2.28 12.78
N ILE A 185 -12.74 1.24 12.75
CA ILE A 185 -13.02 0.02 12.01
C ILE A 185 -14.01 -0.84 12.80
N GLU A 186 -15.20 -1.04 12.25
CA GLU A 186 -16.20 -1.91 12.85
C GLU A 186 -15.98 -3.37 12.43
N ILE A 187 -15.83 -4.27 13.42
CA ILE A 187 -15.63 -5.71 13.20
C ILE A 187 -16.75 -6.49 13.90
N GLY A 188 -17.51 -7.23 13.09
CA GLY A 188 -18.53 -8.15 13.57
C GLY A 188 -18.05 -9.61 13.58
N LEU A 189 -18.77 -10.50 14.30
CA LEU A 189 -18.40 -11.91 14.41
C LEU A 189 -18.90 -12.77 13.24
N ASP A 190 -19.95 -12.32 12.54
CA ASP A 190 -20.73 -13.19 11.65
C ASP A 190 -20.64 -12.82 10.17
N ASP A 191 -20.00 -11.69 9.82
CA ASP A 191 -19.90 -11.20 8.44
C ASP A 191 -18.48 -10.82 8.06
N LEU A 192 -17.74 -11.78 7.50
CA LEU A 192 -16.37 -11.57 7.06
C LEU A 192 -16.28 -10.57 5.89
N PHE A 193 -17.29 -10.54 5.01
CA PHE A 193 -17.31 -9.59 3.90
C PHE A 193 -17.49 -8.16 4.41
N ALA A 194 -18.44 -7.92 5.31
CA ALA A 194 -18.62 -6.61 5.94
C ALA A 194 -17.36 -6.15 6.69
N ASN A 195 -16.69 -7.03 7.42
CA ASN A 195 -15.43 -6.72 8.08
C ASN A 195 -14.34 -6.29 7.09
N ALA A 196 -14.20 -7.01 5.98
CA ALA A 196 -13.25 -6.67 4.93
C ALA A 196 -13.62 -5.34 4.22
N GLN A 197 -14.89 -5.02 4.15
CA GLN A 197 -15.40 -3.76 3.62
C GLN A 197 -15.03 -2.59 4.54
N SER A 198 -15.33 -2.71 5.84
CA SER A 198 -14.99 -1.69 6.86
C SER A 198 -13.49 -1.34 6.86
N VAL A 199 -12.62 -2.35 6.75
CA VAL A 199 -11.17 -2.13 6.62
C VAL A 199 -10.81 -1.38 5.33
N ARG A 200 -11.45 -1.71 4.20
CA ARG A 200 -11.19 -1.01 2.93
C ARG A 200 -11.66 0.43 2.94
N GLU A 201 -12.81 0.69 3.54
CA GLU A 201 -13.35 2.04 3.73
C GLU A 201 -12.39 2.89 4.56
N PHE A 202 -11.93 2.37 5.70
CA PHE A 202 -10.91 3.03 6.52
C PHE A 202 -9.66 3.38 5.72
N ASN A 203 -9.07 2.42 5.00
CA ASN A 203 -7.86 2.64 4.20
C ASN A 203 -8.08 3.67 3.07
N TYR A 204 -9.28 3.68 2.49
CA TYR A 204 -9.64 4.64 1.47
C TYR A 204 -9.76 6.05 2.02
N GLU A 205 -10.46 6.22 3.14
CA GLU A 205 -10.60 7.51 3.84
C GLU A 205 -9.24 8.04 4.32
N ASP A 206 -8.40 7.16 4.88
CA ASP A 206 -7.04 7.52 5.25
C ASP A 206 -6.23 8.01 4.04
N SER A 207 -6.32 7.31 2.91
CA SER A 207 -5.67 7.72 1.66
C SER A 207 -6.17 9.08 1.17
N LEU A 208 -7.48 9.32 1.19
CA LEU A 208 -8.07 10.63 0.84
C LEU A 208 -7.60 11.73 1.79
N SER A 209 -7.49 11.41 3.07
CA SER A 209 -7.06 12.37 4.09
C SER A 209 -5.64 12.91 3.85
N ARG A 210 -4.83 12.20 3.07
CA ARG A 210 -3.43 12.53 2.75
C ARG A 210 -3.29 13.42 1.52
N LEU A 211 -4.34 13.54 0.70
CA LEU A 211 -4.31 14.38 -0.50
C LEU A 211 -3.95 15.83 -0.15
N GLY A 212 -3.04 16.41 -0.92
CA GLY A 212 -2.56 17.78 -0.72
C GLY A 212 -1.67 17.98 0.52
N LYS A 213 -1.37 16.93 1.29
CA LYS A 213 -0.47 17.01 2.44
C LYS A 213 0.96 16.58 2.07
N PRO A 214 1.98 17.05 2.77
CA PRO A 214 3.33 16.55 2.64
C PRO A 214 3.40 15.04 2.92
N THR A 215 4.31 14.35 2.22
CA THR A 215 4.55 12.92 2.44
C THR A 215 4.83 12.62 3.91
N ASN A 216 4.05 11.70 4.49
CA ASN A 216 4.30 11.22 5.84
C ASN A 216 5.54 10.31 5.85
N ARG A 217 6.65 10.84 6.34
CA ARG A 217 7.91 10.08 6.41
C ARG A 217 7.98 9.11 7.58
N GLU A 218 7.00 9.16 8.48
CA GLU A 218 6.90 8.23 9.61
C GLU A 218 6.01 7.01 9.30
N GLU A 219 5.38 6.97 8.11
CA GLU A 219 4.59 5.83 7.67
C GLU A 219 5.43 4.55 7.55
N TRP A 220 4.90 3.44 8.08
CA TRP A 220 5.54 2.13 8.03
C TRP A 220 5.03 1.32 6.83
N GLY A 221 5.96 0.69 6.11
CA GLY A 221 5.66 -0.18 4.98
C GLY A 221 5.53 -1.66 5.36
N MET A 222 5.69 -2.00 6.64
CA MET A 222 5.58 -3.37 7.16
C MET A 222 5.06 -3.37 8.59
N THR A 223 4.39 -4.45 8.96
CA THR A 223 3.96 -4.70 10.34
C THR A 223 5.10 -5.24 11.19
N PRO A 224 5.09 -5.05 12.53
CA PRO A 224 6.17 -5.49 13.44
C PRO A 224 6.46 -6.99 13.41
N GLN A 225 5.46 -7.82 13.11
CA GLN A 225 5.60 -9.28 13.02
C GLN A 225 6.21 -9.74 11.68
N THR A 226 6.47 -8.83 10.74
CA THR A 226 7.07 -9.15 9.45
C THR A 226 8.58 -9.24 9.57
N VAL A 227 9.16 -10.39 9.21
CA VAL A 227 10.61 -10.59 9.16
C VAL A 227 11.11 -10.17 7.78
N ASN A 228 11.43 -8.89 7.62
CA ASN A 228 11.94 -8.34 6.36
C ASN A 228 12.63 -6.98 6.63
N ALA A 229 13.16 -6.38 5.56
CA ALA A 229 13.71 -5.02 5.55
C ALA A 229 13.40 -4.35 4.22
N TYR A 230 13.31 -3.03 4.22
CA TYR A 230 13.12 -2.25 2.99
C TYR A 230 13.88 -0.92 3.07
N TYR A 231 14.08 -0.33 1.92
CA TYR A 231 14.60 1.02 1.74
C TYR A 231 13.73 1.77 0.74
N ASN A 232 13.31 2.98 1.10
CA ASN A 232 12.64 3.93 0.20
C ASN A 232 13.53 5.16 0.02
N SER A 233 13.74 5.55 -1.23
CA SER A 233 14.54 6.75 -1.60
C SER A 233 13.71 8.03 -1.51
#